data_ebb5045bf9196a7f0c764d3e79a749a7
#
_entry.id   ebb5045bf9196a7f0c764d3e79a749a7
#
_cell.length_a   1.000
_cell.length_b   1.000
_cell.length_c   1.000
_cell.angle_alpha   90.00
_cell.angle_beta   90.00
_cell.angle_gamma   90.00
#
_symmetry.space_group_name_H-M   'P 1'
#
loop_
_entity.id
_entity.type
_entity.pdbx_description
1 polymer ?
#
loop_
_entity_poly.entity_id
_entity_poly.type
_entity_poly.pdbx_seq_one_letter_code
_entity_poly.pdbx_strand_id
1 'polypeptide(L)'
;MNHVMRYHYLIFALVLFVIGHAFTVVAQTDEVKLDAAQTKITTVSAMRARKSPQVAAEEVVRLKLGTVVDAIARSTNQDTVAGKTDYWYRVNLPNGQTGWLFGGLLLDYNPSQRQPLVRQIIEARLKAENTDFADRQEIYNLAASSVVAAKDVNTRAESELLQTLALANWALSVPFEHDKSPYREWVKAHAAEVVSNEFAGGYQLRADVLWNLEKKYHALLIAERMAWEASQMLPPSDCEGDAVCDFFLSEGEIRYLALYPTGAHAAEAIKNITEALSDEVITFANEKGGDKYAVEQRAALMKVLISLRPAVAKTSAPEKSELVKKLERITR
;
A
#
# COMPACT_ATOMS: atom_id res chain seq x y z
N MET A 1 -83.99 65.79 -20.26
CA MET A 1 -83.71 64.96 -21.45
C MET A 1 -82.37 64.26 -21.28
N ASN A 2 -82.35 63.02 -21.51
CA ASN A 2 -81.26 62.05 -21.50
C ASN A 2 -81.00 61.24 -20.18
N HIS A 3 -81.59 60.08 -20.24
CA HIS A 3 -81.38 58.97 -19.37
C HIS A 3 -79.96 58.39 -19.61
N VAL A 4 -79.18 58.15 -18.53
CA VAL A 4 -78.00 57.28 -18.58
C VAL A 4 -78.30 56.12 -17.70
N MET A 5 -78.38 54.96 -18.32
CA MET A 5 -78.64 53.63 -17.75
C MET A 5 -77.37 53.13 -17.08
N ARG A 6 -77.42 52.87 -15.79
CA ARG A 6 -76.32 52.24 -15.00
C ARG A 6 -76.42 50.75 -15.17
N TYR A 7 -75.46 50.13 -15.85
CA TYR A 7 -75.24 48.67 -15.83
C TYR A 7 -74.32 48.34 -14.66
N HIS A 8 -74.84 47.55 -13.72
CA HIS A 8 -74.08 46.93 -12.65
C HIS A 8 -73.54 45.60 -13.16
N TYR A 9 -72.22 45.47 -13.36
CA TYR A 9 -71.58 44.22 -13.62
C TYR A 9 -71.20 43.61 -12.23
N LEU A 10 -71.88 42.53 -11.88
CA LEU A 10 -71.52 41.65 -10.76
C LEU A 10 -70.36 40.75 -11.29
N ILE A 11 -69.13 41.03 -10.84
CA ILE A 11 -67.98 40.15 -11.05
C ILE A 11 -67.99 39.12 -9.94
N PHE A 12 -68.38 37.88 -10.26
CA PHE A 12 -68.20 36.71 -9.42
C PHE A 12 -66.72 36.34 -9.46
N ALA A 13 -65.97 36.69 -8.44
CA ALA A 13 -64.59 36.21 -8.24
C ALA A 13 -64.63 34.78 -7.72
N LEU A 14 -64.44 33.79 -8.63
CA LEU A 14 -64.25 32.39 -8.26
C LEU A 14 -62.81 32.21 -7.74
N VAL A 15 -62.64 32.23 -6.42
CA VAL A 15 -61.33 31.90 -5.81
C VAL A 15 -61.16 30.40 -5.84
N LEU A 16 -60.43 29.89 -6.83
CA LEU A 16 -59.96 28.52 -6.86
C LEU A 16 -58.84 28.34 -5.80
N PHE A 17 -59.19 27.78 -4.68
CA PHE A 17 -58.25 27.35 -3.66
C PHE A 17 -57.56 26.08 -4.15
N VAL A 18 -56.44 26.18 -4.86
CA VAL A 18 -55.57 25.04 -5.18
C VAL A 18 -54.82 24.67 -3.92
N ILE A 19 -55.33 23.70 -3.17
CA ILE A 19 -54.61 23.06 -2.09
C ILE A 19 -53.53 22.22 -2.74
N GLY A 20 -52.33 22.78 -2.84
CA GLY A 20 -51.12 22.09 -3.24
C GLY A 20 -50.76 21.05 -2.16
N HIS A 21 -51.26 19.82 -2.32
CA HIS A 21 -50.70 18.70 -1.59
C HIS A 21 -49.27 18.49 -2.07
N ALA A 22 -48.29 18.99 -1.31
CA ALA A 22 -46.92 18.58 -1.44
C ALA A 22 -46.87 17.08 -1.08
N PHE A 23 -47.02 16.22 -2.08
CA PHE A 23 -46.65 14.83 -1.91
C PHE A 23 -45.15 14.81 -1.65
N THR A 24 -44.76 14.73 -0.40
CA THR A 24 -43.43 14.24 -0.05
C THR A 24 -43.38 12.81 -0.56
N VAL A 25 -42.84 12.64 -1.75
CA VAL A 25 -42.40 11.33 -2.24
C VAL A 25 -41.30 10.93 -1.26
N VAL A 26 -41.66 10.24 -0.20
CA VAL A 26 -40.73 9.43 0.56
C VAL A 26 -40.25 8.40 -0.44
N ALA A 27 -39.07 8.58 -0.98
CA ALA A 27 -38.44 7.59 -1.81
C ALA A 27 -38.36 6.32 -0.94
N GLN A 28 -39.30 5.41 -1.22
CA GLN A 28 -39.33 4.09 -0.61
C GLN A 28 -38.01 3.47 -1.08
N THR A 29 -37.02 3.42 -0.21
CA THR A 29 -35.79 2.70 -0.49
C THR A 29 -36.18 1.26 -0.60
N ASP A 30 -36.24 0.75 -1.83
CA ASP A 30 -36.42 -0.66 -2.12
C ASP A 30 -35.26 -1.42 -1.49
N GLU A 31 -35.42 -1.81 -0.24
CA GLU A 31 -34.43 -2.59 0.50
C GLU A 31 -34.94 -4.01 0.72
N VAL A 32 -34.02 -4.94 0.63
CA VAL A 32 -34.22 -6.35 1.00
C VAL A 32 -33.58 -6.53 2.37
N LYS A 33 -34.37 -6.84 3.39
CA LYS A 33 -33.84 -7.23 4.70
C LYS A 33 -33.05 -8.53 4.57
N LEU A 34 -31.94 -8.62 5.27
CA LEU A 34 -31.18 -9.86 5.38
C LEU A 34 -31.79 -10.74 6.46
N ASP A 35 -31.89 -12.06 6.21
CA ASP A 35 -32.43 -13.02 7.17
C ASP A 35 -31.62 -13.06 8.48
N ALA A 36 -30.30 -12.81 8.37
CA ALA A 36 -29.41 -12.59 9.50
C ALA A 36 -28.43 -11.46 9.16
N ALA A 37 -27.96 -10.74 10.18
CA ALA A 37 -26.92 -9.74 10.00
C ALA A 37 -25.65 -10.38 9.42
N GLN A 38 -25.10 -9.76 8.37
CA GLN A 38 -23.85 -10.17 7.75
C GLN A 38 -22.74 -9.24 8.21
N THR A 39 -21.76 -9.77 8.89
CA THR A 39 -20.60 -8.95 9.30
C THR A 39 -19.68 -8.73 8.11
N LYS A 40 -19.36 -7.48 7.85
CA LYS A 40 -18.53 -7.03 6.72
C LYS A 40 -17.34 -6.20 7.24
N ILE A 41 -16.29 -6.10 6.43
CA ILE A 41 -15.11 -5.26 6.70
C ILE A 41 -14.84 -4.34 5.52
N THR A 42 -14.48 -3.09 5.79
CA THR A 42 -14.13 -2.09 4.75
C THR A 42 -12.75 -2.37 4.16
N THR A 43 -12.61 -2.26 2.83
CA THR A 43 -11.36 -2.52 2.10
C THR A 43 -10.67 -1.26 1.57
N VAL A 44 -11.24 -0.09 1.84
CA VAL A 44 -10.71 1.21 1.42
C VAL A 44 -10.70 2.19 2.58
N SER A 45 -9.81 3.15 2.52
CA SER A 45 -9.74 4.27 3.46
C SER A 45 -10.89 5.25 3.22
N ALA A 46 -11.25 5.99 4.26
CA ALA A 46 -12.25 7.05 4.20
C ALA A 46 -13.57 6.62 3.50
N MET A 47 -13.99 5.35 3.69
CA MET A 47 -15.20 4.80 3.07
C MET A 47 -16.44 5.58 3.51
N ARG A 48 -17.17 6.15 2.55
CA ARG A 48 -18.32 7.00 2.83
C ARG A 48 -19.57 6.17 3.10
N ALA A 49 -20.10 6.26 4.31
CA ALA A 49 -21.47 5.82 4.62
C ALA A 49 -22.45 6.92 4.21
N ARG A 50 -23.53 6.56 3.50
CA ARG A 50 -24.47 7.48 2.89
C ARG A 50 -25.89 7.31 3.44
N LYS A 51 -26.71 8.37 3.34
CA LYS A 51 -28.11 8.33 3.79
C LYS A 51 -29.00 7.42 2.94
N SER A 52 -28.68 7.22 1.67
CA SER A 52 -29.40 6.35 0.74
C SER A 52 -28.41 5.59 -0.19
N PRO A 53 -28.84 4.48 -0.84
CA PRO A 53 -27.97 3.60 -1.63
C PRO A 53 -27.63 4.19 -3.00
N GLN A 54 -26.91 5.30 -3.03
CA GLN A 54 -26.45 5.96 -4.25
C GLN A 54 -25.23 6.86 -4.01
N VAL A 55 -24.37 7.00 -5.00
CA VAL A 55 -23.13 7.78 -4.92
C VAL A 55 -23.37 9.26 -4.58
N ALA A 56 -24.46 9.85 -5.09
CA ALA A 56 -24.78 11.26 -4.88
C ALA A 56 -25.45 11.56 -3.54
N ALA A 57 -25.83 10.52 -2.76
CA ALA A 57 -26.49 10.72 -1.46
C ALA A 57 -25.56 11.42 -0.44
N GLU A 58 -26.17 12.13 0.48
CA GLU A 58 -25.48 12.81 1.56
C GLU A 58 -24.66 11.82 2.41
N GLU A 59 -23.47 12.24 2.78
CA GLU A 59 -22.57 11.47 3.65
C GLU A 59 -23.03 11.53 5.10
N VAL A 60 -23.08 10.37 5.76
CA VAL A 60 -23.38 10.25 7.21
C VAL A 60 -22.06 10.29 7.99
N VAL A 61 -21.09 9.47 7.58
CA VAL A 61 -19.77 9.37 8.23
C VAL A 61 -18.77 8.70 7.26
N ARG A 62 -17.48 8.92 7.50
CA ARG A 62 -16.40 8.18 6.86
C ARG A 62 -15.86 7.09 7.79
N LEU A 63 -15.75 5.88 7.27
CA LEU A 63 -15.19 4.74 7.97
C LEU A 63 -13.74 4.54 7.56
N LYS A 64 -12.92 4.16 8.54
CA LYS A 64 -11.51 3.82 8.31
C LYS A 64 -11.38 2.46 7.61
N LEU A 65 -10.25 2.25 6.95
CA LEU A 65 -9.83 0.95 6.43
C LEU A 65 -9.88 -0.11 7.54
N GLY A 66 -10.46 -1.29 7.23
CA GLY A 66 -10.56 -2.39 8.21
C GLY A 66 -11.66 -2.21 9.26
N THR A 67 -12.57 -1.23 9.11
CA THR A 67 -13.73 -1.09 9.99
C THR A 67 -14.70 -2.24 9.77
N VAL A 68 -15.06 -2.93 10.86
CA VAL A 68 -16.05 -4.01 10.84
C VAL A 68 -17.43 -3.44 11.12
N VAL A 69 -18.43 -3.84 10.35
CA VAL A 69 -19.82 -3.38 10.41
C VAL A 69 -20.79 -4.55 10.22
N ASP A 70 -21.99 -4.43 10.76
CA ASP A 70 -23.06 -5.40 10.56
C ASP A 70 -24.06 -4.89 9.52
N ALA A 71 -24.13 -5.56 8.38
CA ALA A 71 -25.11 -5.33 7.34
C ALA A 71 -26.46 -5.97 7.72
N ILE A 72 -27.52 -5.15 7.73
CA ILE A 72 -28.87 -5.55 8.14
C ILE A 72 -29.87 -5.61 6.97
N ALA A 73 -29.54 -4.94 5.85
CA ALA A 73 -30.32 -4.97 4.62
C ALA A 73 -29.40 -4.68 3.43
N ARG A 74 -29.88 -4.93 2.22
CA ARG A 74 -29.24 -4.52 0.97
C ARG A 74 -30.22 -3.83 0.04
N SER A 75 -29.72 -3.10 -0.94
CA SER A 75 -30.54 -2.55 -2.03
C SER A 75 -31.15 -3.67 -2.88
N THR A 76 -32.30 -3.41 -3.48
CA THR A 76 -32.93 -4.34 -4.42
C THR A 76 -32.09 -4.52 -5.67
N ASN A 77 -31.52 -3.45 -6.20
CA ASN A 77 -30.71 -3.45 -7.40
C ASN A 77 -29.21 -3.27 -7.10
N GLN A 78 -28.39 -3.84 -7.97
CA GLN A 78 -26.95 -3.55 -7.98
C GLN A 78 -26.69 -2.17 -8.61
N ASP A 79 -25.57 -1.57 -8.21
CA ASP A 79 -25.04 -0.32 -8.79
C ASP A 79 -23.60 -0.56 -9.25
N THR A 80 -23.09 0.29 -10.13
CA THR A 80 -21.69 0.25 -10.58
C THR A 80 -20.97 1.50 -10.10
N VAL A 81 -20.01 1.30 -9.18
CA VAL A 81 -19.22 2.37 -8.61
C VAL A 81 -17.73 2.07 -8.81
N ALA A 82 -17.01 3.00 -9.43
CA ALA A 82 -15.57 2.85 -9.71
C ALA A 82 -15.22 1.53 -10.42
N GLY A 83 -16.05 1.11 -11.39
CA GLY A 83 -15.85 -0.11 -12.18
C GLY A 83 -16.21 -1.42 -11.48
N LYS A 84 -16.72 -1.38 -10.26
CA LYS A 84 -17.23 -2.55 -9.52
C LYS A 84 -18.75 -2.56 -9.52
N THR A 85 -19.39 -3.70 -9.73
CA THR A 85 -20.84 -3.86 -9.69
C THR A 85 -21.23 -4.69 -8.47
N ASP A 86 -22.04 -4.10 -7.56
CA ASP A 86 -22.49 -4.76 -6.34
C ASP A 86 -23.74 -4.08 -5.78
N TYR A 87 -24.33 -4.65 -4.74
CA TYR A 87 -25.39 -4.04 -3.95
C TYR A 87 -24.84 -2.98 -3.00
N TRP A 88 -25.71 -2.05 -2.59
CA TRP A 88 -25.48 -1.25 -1.41
C TRP A 88 -26.00 -2.01 -0.19
N TYR A 89 -25.23 -1.96 0.92
CA TYR A 89 -25.63 -2.57 2.19
C TYR A 89 -25.95 -1.51 3.21
N ARG A 90 -27.10 -1.61 3.84
CA ARG A 90 -27.43 -0.81 5.02
C ARG A 90 -26.79 -1.46 6.24
N VAL A 91 -25.97 -0.70 6.93
CA VAL A 91 -25.14 -1.21 8.03
C VAL A 91 -25.39 -0.42 9.31
N ASN A 92 -25.14 -1.06 10.46
CA ASN A 92 -24.98 -0.37 11.72
C ASN A 92 -23.59 0.25 11.80
N LEU A 93 -23.53 1.55 12.03
CA LEU A 93 -22.30 2.33 12.11
C LEU A 93 -21.76 2.36 13.55
N PRO A 94 -20.44 2.54 13.77
CA PRO A 94 -19.85 2.60 15.11
C PRO A 94 -20.41 3.71 16.01
N ASN A 95 -20.97 4.77 15.43
CA ASN A 95 -21.60 5.89 16.14
C ASN A 95 -23.08 5.64 16.52
N GLY A 96 -23.59 4.42 16.32
CA GLY A 96 -24.98 4.04 16.61
C GLY A 96 -26.02 4.44 15.55
N GLN A 97 -25.61 5.12 14.49
CA GLN A 97 -26.47 5.43 13.35
C GLN A 97 -26.49 4.26 12.34
N THR A 98 -27.34 4.35 11.33
CA THR A 98 -27.27 3.48 10.15
C THR A 98 -26.83 4.28 8.93
N GLY A 99 -26.22 3.58 7.96
CA GLY A 99 -25.83 4.17 6.69
C GLY A 99 -25.70 3.12 5.60
N TRP A 100 -25.62 3.55 4.37
CA TRP A 100 -25.45 2.69 3.21
C TRP A 100 -23.98 2.68 2.75
N LEU A 101 -23.43 1.49 2.63
CA LEU A 101 -22.08 1.23 2.12
C LEU A 101 -22.17 0.46 0.81
N PHE A 102 -21.34 0.82 -0.16
CA PHE A 102 -21.27 0.09 -1.43
C PHE A 102 -20.55 -1.25 -1.24
N GLY A 103 -21.19 -2.36 -1.61
CA GLY A 103 -20.70 -3.73 -1.38
C GLY A 103 -19.38 -4.04 -2.08
N GLY A 104 -19.14 -3.49 -3.27
CA GLY A 104 -17.87 -3.68 -3.99
C GLY A 104 -16.63 -3.18 -3.26
N LEU A 105 -16.79 -2.48 -2.13
CA LEU A 105 -15.72 -2.01 -1.24
C LEU A 105 -15.76 -2.70 0.14
N LEU A 106 -16.49 -3.80 0.24
CA LEU A 106 -16.63 -4.61 1.46
C LEU A 106 -16.19 -6.04 1.19
N LEU A 107 -15.72 -6.73 2.20
CA LEU A 107 -15.55 -8.18 2.23
C LEU A 107 -16.35 -8.78 3.37
N ASP A 108 -16.75 -10.05 3.24
CA ASP A 108 -17.33 -10.80 4.34
C ASP A 108 -16.30 -10.96 5.45
N TYR A 109 -16.73 -10.71 6.69
CA TYR A 109 -15.85 -10.79 7.84
C TYR A 109 -16.22 -11.95 8.75
N ASN A 110 -15.22 -12.81 9.00
CA ASN A 110 -15.29 -13.84 10.02
C ASN A 110 -14.16 -13.61 11.03
N PRO A 111 -14.46 -13.43 12.32
CA PRO A 111 -13.45 -13.21 13.36
C PRO A 111 -12.35 -14.28 13.41
N SER A 112 -12.70 -15.56 13.10
CA SER A 112 -11.73 -16.65 13.06
C SER A 112 -10.74 -16.55 11.88
N GLN A 113 -11.09 -15.80 10.83
CA GLN A 113 -10.29 -15.57 9.62
C GLN A 113 -9.75 -14.14 9.54
N ARG A 114 -9.76 -13.41 10.66
CA ARG A 114 -9.36 -11.99 10.70
C ARG A 114 -7.96 -11.78 10.14
N GLN A 115 -6.96 -12.57 10.57
CA GLN A 115 -5.57 -12.35 10.19
C GLN A 115 -5.31 -12.53 8.68
N PRO A 116 -5.69 -13.64 8.04
CA PRO A 116 -5.52 -13.77 6.60
C PRO A 116 -6.31 -12.73 5.80
N LEU A 117 -7.50 -12.34 6.26
CA LEU A 117 -8.31 -11.32 5.59
C LEU A 117 -7.64 -9.92 5.68
N VAL A 118 -7.17 -9.54 6.85
CA VAL A 118 -6.45 -8.27 7.05
C VAL A 118 -5.16 -8.24 6.22
N ARG A 119 -4.41 -9.34 6.16
CA ARG A 119 -3.26 -9.47 5.25
C ARG A 119 -3.64 -9.20 3.81
N GLN A 120 -4.68 -9.88 3.31
CA GLN A 120 -5.18 -9.70 1.94
C GLN A 120 -5.53 -8.23 1.65
N ILE A 121 -6.21 -7.55 2.59
CA ILE A 121 -6.57 -6.15 2.45
C ILE A 121 -5.30 -5.28 2.38
N ILE A 122 -4.34 -5.47 3.29
CA ILE A 122 -3.10 -4.68 3.32
C ILE A 122 -2.30 -4.90 2.03
N GLU A 123 -2.07 -6.15 1.59
CA GLU A 123 -1.33 -6.45 0.36
C GLU A 123 -1.99 -5.85 -0.88
N ALA A 124 -3.32 -5.87 -0.95
CA ALA A 124 -4.06 -5.23 -2.03
C ALA A 124 -3.91 -3.69 -2.01
N ARG A 125 -3.91 -3.08 -0.81
CA ARG A 125 -3.76 -1.64 -0.65
C ARG A 125 -2.33 -1.15 -0.90
N LEU A 126 -1.32 -1.94 -0.57
CA LEU A 126 0.08 -1.62 -0.88
C LEU A 126 0.37 -1.58 -2.39
N LYS A 127 -0.41 -2.33 -3.20
CA LYS A 127 -0.32 -2.33 -4.66
C LYS A 127 -1.19 -1.26 -5.33
N ALA A 128 -2.03 -0.57 -4.56
CA ALA A 128 -2.94 0.42 -5.13
C ALA A 128 -2.20 1.69 -5.53
N GLU A 129 -2.43 2.15 -6.74
CA GLU A 129 -1.95 3.43 -7.24
C GLU A 129 -2.74 4.59 -6.61
N ASN A 130 -2.19 5.81 -6.69
CA ASN A 130 -2.84 7.07 -6.29
C ASN A 130 -3.34 7.11 -4.83
N THR A 131 -2.58 6.51 -3.91
CA THR A 131 -2.83 6.62 -2.47
C THR A 131 -2.13 7.86 -1.90
N ASP A 132 -2.89 8.69 -1.16
CA ASP A 132 -2.35 9.86 -0.48
C ASP A 132 -1.76 9.51 0.90
N PHE A 133 -1.22 10.53 1.58
CA PHE A 133 -0.60 10.38 2.91
C PHE A 133 -1.59 9.80 3.95
N ALA A 134 -2.85 10.23 3.94
CA ALA A 134 -3.86 9.77 4.90
C ALA A 134 -4.28 8.31 4.62
N ASP A 135 -4.42 7.93 3.35
CA ASP A 135 -4.68 6.55 2.96
C ASP A 135 -3.56 5.61 3.43
N ARG A 136 -2.29 6.00 3.20
CA ARG A 136 -1.11 5.22 3.61
C ARG A 136 -1.00 5.11 5.12
N GLN A 137 -1.38 6.16 5.84
CA GLN A 137 -1.49 6.10 7.30
C GLN A 137 -2.52 5.07 7.76
N GLU A 138 -3.68 4.99 7.12
CA GLU A 138 -4.70 3.99 7.47
C GLU A 138 -4.21 2.55 7.19
N ILE A 139 -3.46 2.33 6.10
CA ILE A 139 -2.84 1.03 5.79
C ILE A 139 -1.84 0.64 6.89
N TYR A 140 -0.95 1.56 7.28
CA TYR A 140 0.00 1.35 8.37
C TYR A 140 -0.70 1.04 9.70
N ASN A 141 -1.74 1.78 10.05
CA ASN A 141 -2.49 1.57 11.28
C ASN A 141 -3.21 0.22 11.31
N LEU A 142 -3.75 -0.22 10.16
CA LEU A 142 -4.35 -1.56 10.05
C LEU A 142 -3.30 -2.65 10.23
N ALA A 143 -2.12 -2.50 9.62
CA ALA A 143 -1.00 -3.43 9.78
C ALA A 143 -0.49 -3.48 11.23
N ALA A 144 -0.32 -2.32 11.89
CA ALA A 144 0.05 -2.24 13.30
C ALA A 144 -0.96 -2.95 14.20
N SER A 145 -2.27 -2.79 13.94
CA SER A 145 -3.32 -3.50 14.67
C SER A 145 -3.25 -5.03 14.49
N SER A 146 -2.77 -5.47 13.33
CA SER A 146 -2.57 -6.90 13.04
C SER A 146 -1.41 -7.49 13.86
N VAL A 147 -0.32 -6.74 14.05
CA VAL A 147 0.80 -7.13 14.92
C VAL A 147 0.33 -7.35 16.36
N VAL A 148 -0.45 -6.39 16.89
CA VAL A 148 -1.00 -6.48 18.27
C VAL A 148 -1.93 -7.69 18.42
N ALA A 149 -2.70 -8.04 17.39
CA ALA A 149 -3.66 -9.14 17.41
C ALA A 149 -3.02 -10.52 17.14
N ALA A 150 -1.75 -10.57 16.73
CA ALA A 150 -1.06 -11.82 16.41
C ALA A 150 -0.82 -12.68 17.66
N LYS A 151 -1.27 -13.95 17.61
CA LYS A 151 -1.21 -14.87 18.75
C LYS A 151 -0.01 -15.81 18.72
N ASP A 152 0.56 -16.03 17.56
CA ASP A 152 1.71 -16.92 17.37
C ASP A 152 2.86 -16.20 16.64
N VAL A 153 4.05 -16.79 16.65
CA VAL A 153 5.26 -16.17 16.11
C VAL A 153 5.22 -15.99 14.59
N ASN A 154 4.61 -16.93 13.85
CA ASN A 154 4.55 -16.84 12.38
C ASN A 154 3.61 -15.71 11.97
N THR A 155 2.40 -15.65 12.54
CA THR A 155 1.45 -14.57 12.30
C THR A 155 2.04 -13.21 12.70
N ARG A 156 2.79 -13.15 13.79
CA ARG A 156 3.46 -11.93 14.22
C ARG A 156 4.54 -11.49 13.24
N ALA A 157 5.40 -12.40 12.80
CA ALA A 157 6.46 -12.12 11.83
C ALA A 157 5.88 -11.59 10.51
N GLU A 158 4.81 -12.21 10.01
CA GLU A 158 4.10 -11.77 8.80
C GLU A 158 3.49 -10.39 9.00
N SER A 159 2.85 -10.12 10.14
CA SER A 159 2.23 -8.82 10.44
C SER A 159 3.28 -7.72 10.62
N GLU A 160 4.43 -7.99 11.23
CA GLU A 160 5.54 -7.02 11.36
C GLU A 160 6.16 -6.71 9.98
N LEU A 161 6.30 -7.70 9.10
CA LEU A 161 6.71 -7.44 7.72
C LEU A 161 5.72 -6.51 7.01
N LEU A 162 4.42 -6.81 7.08
CA LEU A 162 3.40 -5.97 6.45
C LEU A 162 3.35 -4.55 7.03
N GLN A 163 3.55 -4.39 8.34
CA GLN A 163 3.65 -3.08 8.98
C GLN A 163 4.87 -2.31 8.46
N THR A 164 6.01 -2.99 8.32
CA THR A 164 7.25 -2.39 7.79
C THR A 164 7.09 -1.98 6.33
N LEU A 165 6.47 -2.82 5.49
CA LEU A 165 6.16 -2.47 4.10
C LEU A 165 5.14 -1.33 3.99
N ALA A 166 4.17 -1.28 4.90
CA ALA A 166 3.23 -0.16 4.96
C ALA A 166 3.92 1.14 5.39
N LEU A 167 4.92 1.08 6.28
CA LEU A 167 5.76 2.22 6.62
C LEU A 167 6.59 2.68 5.42
N ALA A 168 7.21 1.74 4.68
CA ALA A 168 7.93 2.04 3.45
C ALA A 168 7.04 2.75 2.42
N ASN A 169 5.84 2.20 2.20
CA ASN A 169 4.85 2.82 1.31
C ASN A 169 4.42 4.21 1.80
N TRP A 170 4.24 4.39 3.11
CA TRP A 170 3.86 5.68 3.69
C TRP A 170 4.97 6.72 3.54
N ALA A 171 6.24 6.34 3.72
CA ALA A 171 7.41 7.20 3.52
C ALA A 171 7.42 7.85 2.12
N LEU A 172 7.05 7.12 1.08
CA LEU A 172 6.98 7.61 -0.31
C LEU A 172 5.98 8.76 -0.52
N SER A 173 5.06 9.01 0.43
CA SER A 173 4.11 10.14 0.36
C SER A 173 4.58 11.38 1.12
N VAL A 174 5.72 11.31 1.78
CA VAL A 174 6.28 12.43 2.53
C VAL A 174 7.20 13.22 1.62
N PRO A 175 6.89 14.49 1.33
CA PRO A 175 7.72 15.31 0.45
C PRO A 175 9.06 15.64 1.11
N PHE A 176 10.08 15.95 0.30
CA PHE A 176 11.37 16.39 0.79
C PHE A 176 11.24 17.65 1.66
N GLU A 177 10.41 18.61 1.23
CA GLU A 177 10.03 19.78 2.02
C GLU A 177 8.93 19.42 3.02
N HIS A 178 9.32 19.04 4.23
CA HIS A 178 8.43 18.48 5.26
C HIS A 178 8.19 19.40 6.47
N ASP A 179 8.43 20.70 6.36
CA ASP A 179 8.37 21.66 7.49
C ASP A 179 6.96 21.85 8.07
N LYS A 180 5.93 21.39 7.35
CA LYS A 180 4.52 21.55 7.74
C LYS A 180 3.95 20.24 8.29
N SER A 181 2.97 20.38 9.20
CA SER A 181 2.11 19.28 9.62
C SER A 181 1.32 18.73 8.41
N PRO A 182 1.11 17.41 8.31
CA PRO A 182 1.49 16.35 9.26
C PRO A 182 2.90 15.79 9.04
N TYR A 183 3.62 16.20 8.01
CA TYR A 183 4.88 15.57 7.57
C TYR A 183 6.00 15.73 8.57
N ARG A 184 6.15 16.94 9.16
CA ARG A 184 7.17 17.21 10.18
C ARG A 184 7.08 16.29 11.38
N GLU A 185 5.88 16.11 11.91
CA GLU A 185 5.62 15.23 13.04
C GLU A 185 5.88 13.77 12.67
N TRP A 186 5.52 13.38 11.44
CA TRP A 186 5.74 12.05 10.93
C TRP A 186 7.25 11.74 10.81
N VAL A 187 8.03 12.62 10.18
CA VAL A 187 9.49 12.44 10.04
C VAL A 187 10.15 12.32 11.41
N LYS A 188 9.76 13.18 12.38
CA LYS A 188 10.27 13.10 13.75
C LYS A 188 9.93 11.76 14.42
N ALA A 189 8.73 11.25 14.22
CA ALA A 189 8.27 9.99 14.81
C ALA A 189 9.00 8.76 14.23
N HIS A 190 9.41 8.83 12.95
CA HIS A 190 10.00 7.70 12.21
C HIS A 190 11.48 7.92 11.85
N ALA A 191 12.16 8.87 12.51
CA ALA A 191 13.55 9.21 12.21
C ALA A 191 14.56 8.05 12.31
N ALA A 192 14.23 7.01 13.07
CA ALA A 192 15.05 5.80 13.20
C ALA A 192 14.85 4.82 12.04
N GLU A 193 13.69 4.84 11.39
CA GLU A 193 13.32 3.86 10.36
C GLU A 193 13.46 4.39 8.94
N VAL A 194 13.44 5.72 8.77
CA VAL A 194 13.45 6.33 7.43
C VAL A 194 14.67 7.22 7.21
N VAL A 195 14.97 7.47 5.95
CA VAL A 195 16.03 8.38 5.50
C VAL A 195 15.48 9.26 4.38
N SER A 196 15.95 10.51 4.32
CA SER A 196 15.66 11.38 3.17
C SER A 196 16.32 10.82 1.91
N ASN A 197 15.60 10.88 0.81
CA ASN A 197 16.10 10.55 -0.51
C ASN A 197 15.79 11.71 -1.46
N GLU A 198 16.79 12.52 -1.73
CA GLU A 198 16.65 13.69 -2.60
C GLU A 198 16.30 13.30 -4.03
N PHE A 199 16.83 12.17 -4.52
CA PHE A 199 16.57 11.67 -5.87
C PHE A 199 15.12 11.18 -6.03
N ALA A 200 14.55 10.59 -4.98
CA ALA A 200 13.13 10.21 -4.95
C ALA A 200 12.21 11.39 -4.59
N GLY A 201 12.78 12.55 -4.25
CA GLY A 201 12.00 13.74 -3.88
C GLY A 201 11.29 13.63 -2.53
N GLY A 202 11.75 12.77 -1.60
CA GLY A 202 11.06 12.54 -0.34
C GLY A 202 11.80 11.65 0.65
N TYR A 203 11.09 10.71 1.22
CA TYR A 203 11.60 9.79 2.23
C TYR A 203 11.44 8.34 1.79
N GLN A 204 12.34 7.48 2.25
CA GLN A 204 12.28 6.04 2.06
C GLN A 204 12.61 5.29 3.35
N LEU A 205 12.17 4.03 3.44
CA LEU A 205 12.55 3.12 4.51
C LEU A 205 14.05 2.79 4.41
N ARG A 206 14.74 2.73 5.54
CA ARG A 206 16.12 2.25 5.62
C ARG A 206 16.14 0.73 5.47
N ALA A 207 17.02 0.23 4.62
CA ALA A 207 17.15 -1.21 4.36
C ALA A 207 17.48 -2.02 5.64
N ASP A 208 18.20 -1.43 6.59
CA ASP A 208 18.57 -2.10 7.85
C ASP A 208 17.35 -2.45 8.72
N VAL A 209 16.22 -1.76 8.58
CA VAL A 209 14.97 -2.10 9.28
C VAL A 209 14.49 -3.49 8.87
N LEU A 210 14.42 -3.77 7.56
CA LEU A 210 14.01 -5.08 7.03
C LEU A 210 15.08 -6.15 7.29
N TRP A 211 16.37 -5.82 7.19
CA TRP A 211 17.45 -6.76 7.56
C TRP A 211 17.43 -7.14 9.05
N ASN A 212 17.07 -6.22 9.93
CA ASN A 212 16.90 -6.53 11.35
C ASN A 212 15.69 -7.42 11.59
N LEU A 213 14.63 -7.24 10.80
CA LEU A 213 13.44 -8.09 10.86
C LEU A 213 13.76 -9.51 10.39
N GLU A 214 14.48 -9.66 9.25
CA GLU A 214 14.99 -10.94 8.78
C GLU A 214 15.82 -11.65 9.87
N LYS A 215 16.79 -10.95 10.44
CA LYS A 215 17.62 -11.48 11.51
C LYS A 215 16.80 -11.94 12.74
N LYS A 216 15.78 -11.18 13.12
CA LYS A 216 14.86 -11.52 14.23
C LYS A 216 14.10 -12.82 13.97
N TYR A 217 13.72 -13.07 12.72
CA TYR A 217 12.87 -14.18 12.31
C TYR A 217 13.57 -15.19 11.40
N HIS A 218 14.90 -15.23 11.36
CA HIS A 218 15.70 -16.02 10.42
C HIS A 218 15.36 -17.54 10.41
N ALA A 219 14.80 -18.07 11.51
CA ALA A 219 14.39 -19.46 11.62
C ALA A 219 13.00 -19.75 10.97
N LEU A 220 12.27 -18.71 10.53
CA LEU A 220 10.95 -18.84 9.94
C LEU A 220 11.02 -18.74 8.40
N LEU A 221 10.11 -19.40 7.70
CA LEU A 221 10.04 -19.35 6.23
C LEU A 221 9.86 -17.93 5.69
N ILE A 222 9.19 -17.06 6.43
CA ILE A 222 8.95 -15.67 6.03
C ILE A 222 10.24 -14.83 6.01
N ALA A 223 11.32 -15.26 6.66
CA ALA A 223 12.58 -14.52 6.71
C ALA A 223 13.21 -14.33 5.32
N GLU A 224 13.04 -15.29 4.42
CA GLU A 224 13.46 -15.15 3.02
C GLU A 224 12.77 -13.97 2.32
N ARG A 225 11.45 -13.82 2.49
CA ARG A 225 10.71 -12.68 1.95
C ARG A 225 11.21 -11.36 2.55
N MET A 226 11.48 -11.34 3.87
CA MET A 226 12.05 -10.15 4.53
C MET A 226 13.41 -9.76 3.95
N ALA A 227 14.27 -10.74 3.69
CA ALA A 227 15.57 -10.53 3.05
C ALA A 227 15.43 -10.00 1.61
N TRP A 228 14.47 -10.55 0.84
CA TRP A 228 14.20 -10.08 -0.50
C TRP A 228 13.71 -8.64 -0.51
N GLU A 229 12.70 -8.31 0.29
CA GLU A 229 12.20 -6.94 0.41
C GLU A 229 13.31 -5.97 0.86
N ALA A 230 14.20 -6.40 1.78
CA ALA A 230 15.34 -5.61 2.22
C ALA A 230 16.36 -5.37 1.09
N SER A 231 16.56 -6.34 0.22
CA SER A 231 17.49 -6.25 -0.91
C SER A 231 17.03 -5.26 -2.00
N GLN A 232 15.71 -4.99 -2.05
CA GLN A 232 15.11 -4.04 -2.98
C GLN A 232 15.13 -2.59 -2.46
N MET A 233 15.55 -2.36 -1.22
CA MET A 233 15.69 -1.02 -0.63
C MET A 233 17.04 -0.42 -1.04
N LEU A 234 17.06 0.29 -2.16
CA LEU A 234 18.28 0.95 -2.65
C LEU A 234 18.73 2.04 -1.68
N PRO A 235 20.04 2.24 -1.49
CA PRO A 235 20.55 3.39 -0.76
C PRO A 235 20.15 4.70 -1.48
N PRO A 236 19.99 5.81 -0.76
CA PRO A 236 19.75 7.12 -1.36
C PRO A 236 21.04 7.62 -2.02
N SER A 237 21.31 7.12 -3.23
CA SER A 237 22.51 7.44 -3.99
C SER A 237 22.14 7.66 -5.45
N ASP A 238 22.80 8.62 -6.07
CA ASP A 238 22.85 8.79 -7.51
C ASP A 238 24.27 8.43 -7.97
N CYS A 239 24.36 7.39 -8.79
CA CYS A 239 25.64 6.94 -9.31
C CYS A 239 26.12 7.74 -10.53
N GLU A 240 25.30 8.64 -11.08
CA GLU A 240 25.62 9.50 -12.24
C GLU A 240 26.28 8.75 -13.42
N GLY A 241 25.95 7.44 -13.55
CA GLY A 241 26.52 6.57 -14.59
C GLY A 241 27.88 5.95 -14.22
N ASP A 242 28.34 6.03 -12.96
CA ASP A 242 29.50 5.29 -12.46
C ASP A 242 29.13 3.81 -12.31
N ALA A 243 29.67 2.96 -13.20
CA ALA A 243 29.37 1.53 -13.22
C ALA A 243 29.76 0.80 -11.93
N VAL A 244 30.80 1.26 -11.22
CA VAL A 244 31.23 0.65 -9.95
C VAL A 244 30.27 1.02 -8.84
N CYS A 245 29.79 2.27 -8.81
CA CYS A 245 28.73 2.70 -7.92
C CYS A 245 27.45 1.91 -8.19
N ASP A 246 27.03 1.78 -9.46
CA ASP A 246 25.85 1.00 -9.86
C ASP A 246 25.96 -0.46 -9.40
N PHE A 247 27.14 -1.06 -9.49
CA PHE A 247 27.37 -2.40 -8.97
C PHE A 247 27.17 -2.48 -7.44
N PHE A 248 27.61 -1.47 -6.69
CA PHE A 248 27.38 -1.43 -5.25
C PHE A 248 25.88 -1.33 -4.88
N LEU A 249 25.02 -0.83 -5.76
CA LEU A 249 23.57 -0.87 -5.53
C LEU A 249 23.04 -2.30 -5.45
N SER A 250 23.73 -3.28 -6.02
CA SER A 250 23.36 -4.71 -5.93
C SER A 250 23.81 -5.41 -4.65
N GLU A 251 24.46 -4.72 -3.69
CA GLU A 251 24.90 -5.33 -2.41
C GLU A 251 23.76 -5.97 -1.62
N GLY A 252 22.54 -5.41 -1.69
CA GLY A 252 21.35 -5.99 -1.09
C GLY A 252 21.06 -7.38 -1.63
N GLU A 253 21.08 -7.54 -2.95
CA GLU A 253 20.83 -8.81 -3.64
C GLU A 253 21.97 -9.81 -3.43
N ILE A 254 23.22 -9.34 -3.37
CA ILE A 254 24.38 -10.15 -3.03
C ILE A 254 24.22 -10.72 -1.61
N ARG A 255 23.78 -9.90 -0.66
CA ARG A 255 23.51 -10.34 0.70
C ARG A 255 22.34 -11.33 0.76
N TYR A 256 21.24 -11.06 0.01
CA TYR A 256 20.14 -12.00 -0.12
C TYR A 256 20.62 -13.35 -0.63
N LEU A 257 21.36 -13.37 -1.72
CA LEU A 257 21.89 -14.60 -2.31
C LEU A 257 22.85 -15.37 -1.38
N ALA A 258 23.63 -14.65 -0.56
CA ALA A 258 24.49 -15.27 0.45
C ALA A 258 23.70 -15.98 1.53
N LEU A 259 22.55 -15.47 1.95
CA LEU A 259 21.68 -16.04 2.99
C LEU A 259 20.74 -17.12 2.39
N TYR A 260 20.23 -16.90 1.19
CA TYR A 260 19.20 -17.71 0.56
C TYR A 260 19.59 -18.12 -0.90
N PRO A 261 20.71 -18.89 -1.09
CA PRO A 261 21.21 -19.22 -2.43
C PRO A 261 20.29 -20.11 -3.25
N THR A 262 19.31 -20.76 -2.62
CA THR A 262 18.25 -21.57 -3.26
C THR A 262 16.87 -21.01 -3.03
N GLY A 263 16.76 -19.75 -2.59
CA GLY A 263 15.52 -19.08 -2.32
C GLY A 263 14.69 -18.78 -3.57
N ALA A 264 13.44 -18.39 -3.38
CA ALA A 264 12.50 -18.16 -4.47
C ALA A 264 12.97 -17.07 -5.47
N HIS A 265 13.77 -16.09 -5.00
CA HIS A 265 14.29 -14.98 -5.79
C HIS A 265 15.77 -15.14 -6.16
N ALA A 266 16.39 -16.31 -5.94
CA ALA A 266 17.82 -16.49 -6.23
C ALA A 266 18.16 -16.32 -7.72
N ALA A 267 17.28 -16.75 -8.62
CA ALA A 267 17.46 -16.57 -10.06
C ALA A 267 17.41 -15.09 -10.47
N GLU A 268 16.46 -14.36 -9.91
CA GLU A 268 16.29 -12.92 -10.14
C GLU A 268 17.49 -12.12 -9.60
N ALA A 269 17.92 -12.41 -8.38
CA ALA A 269 19.11 -11.79 -7.78
C ALA A 269 20.36 -12.06 -8.62
N ILE A 270 20.58 -13.29 -9.11
CA ILE A 270 21.71 -13.62 -9.98
C ILE A 270 21.65 -12.83 -11.28
N LYS A 271 20.48 -12.73 -11.91
CA LYS A 271 20.30 -11.96 -13.14
C LYS A 271 20.71 -10.50 -12.92
N ASN A 272 20.15 -9.85 -11.89
CA ASN A 272 20.41 -8.44 -11.59
C ASN A 272 21.89 -8.20 -11.26
N ILE A 273 22.51 -9.06 -10.43
CA ILE A 273 23.94 -8.99 -10.12
C ILE A 273 24.78 -9.18 -11.39
N THR A 274 24.37 -10.08 -12.30
CA THR A 274 25.07 -10.32 -13.55
C THR A 274 25.02 -9.10 -14.48
N GLU A 275 23.88 -8.43 -14.54
CA GLU A 275 23.70 -7.20 -15.31
C GLU A 275 24.54 -6.06 -14.71
N ALA A 276 24.51 -5.88 -13.39
CA ALA A 276 25.29 -4.87 -12.69
C ALA A 276 26.81 -5.10 -12.81
N LEU A 277 27.29 -6.35 -12.87
CA LEU A 277 28.69 -6.69 -13.08
C LEU A 277 29.07 -6.49 -14.54
N SER A 278 29.15 -5.24 -14.98
CA SER A 278 29.51 -4.85 -16.34
C SER A 278 30.96 -5.10 -16.68
N ASP A 279 31.34 -4.98 -17.97
CA ASP A 279 32.72 -5.07 -18.41
C ASP A 279 33.58 -3.93 -17.83
N GLU A 280 33.00 -2.77 -17.56
CA GLU A 280 33.69 -1.64 -16.92
C GLU A 280 34.05 -1.97 -15.47
N VAL A 281 33.13 -2.57 -14.71
CA VAL A 281 33.39 -3.03 -13.34
C VAL A 281 34.50 -4.09 -13.31
N ILE A 282 34.48 -5.06 -14.25
CA ILE A 282 35.51 -6.10 -14.36
C ILE A 282 36.88 -5.49 -14.71
N THR A 283 36.89 -4.50 -15.60
CA THR A 283 38.13 -3.79 -15.99
C THR A 283 38.67 -3.05 -14.77
N PHE A 284 37.88 -2.26 -14.09
CA PHE A 284 38.26 -1.55 -12.88
C PHE A 284 38.76 -2.49 -11.76
N ALA A 285 38.12 -3.64 -11.58
CA ALA A 285 38.55 -4.64 -10.60
C ALA A 285 39.98 -5.19 -10.89
N ASN A 286 40.38 -5.25 -12.18
CA ASN A 286 41.68 -5.77 -12.62
C ASN A 286 42.78 -4.70 -12.77
N GLU A 287 42.45 -3.42 -12.68
CA GLU A 287 43.40 -2.32 -12.75
C GLU A 287 44.42 -2.39 -11.61
N LYS A 288 45.62 -1.86 -11.85
CA LYS A 288 46.68 -1.75 -10.86
C LYS A 288 47.07 -0.29 -10.66
N GLY A 289 47.27 0.10 -9.42
CA GLY A 289 47.61 1.48 -9.08
C GLY A 289 46.39 2.41 -9.05
N GLY A 290 46.61 3.68 -9.31
CA GLY A 290 45.61 4.73 -9.17
C GLY A 290 45.85 5.59 -7.94
N ASP A 291 44.99 6.59 -7.73
CA ASP A 291 45.00 7.40 -6.52
C ASP A 291 44.48 6.60 -5.33
N LYS A 292 44.55 7.19 -4.15
CA LYS A 292 44.12 6.55 -2.90
C LYS A 292 42.64 6.13 -2.95
N TYR A 293 41.77 6.95 -3.54
CA TYR A 293 40.34 6.67 -3.64
C TYR A 293 40.05 5.46 -4.53
N ALA A 294 40.66 5.40 -5.71
CA ALA A 294 40.52 4.26 -6.64
C ALA A 294 41.01 2.96 -6.02
N VAL A 295 42.10 3.00 -5.24
CA VAL A 295 42.66 1.82 -4.55
C VAL A 295 41.67 1.35 -3.45
N GLU A 296 41.11 2.25 -2.64
CA GLU A 296 40.15 1.91 -1.60
C GLU A 296 38.85 1.36 -2.20
N GLN A 297 38.30 1.98 -3.23
CA GLN A 297 37.11 1.54 -3.93
C GLN A 297 37.29 0.13 -4.54
N ARG A 298 38.46 -0.12 -5.17
CA ARG A 298 38.78 -1.44 -5.73
C ARG A 298 38.91 -2.51 -4.66
N ALA A 299 39.51 -2.19 -3.51
CA ALA A 299 39.59 -3.09 -2.37
C ALA A 299 38.19 -3.46 -1.83
N ALA A 300 37.28 -2.49 -1.74
CA ALA A 300 35.90 -2.72 -1.36
C ALA A 300 35.18 -3.61 -2.39
N LEU A 301 35.30 -3.32 -3.68
CA LEU A 301 34.73 -4.10 -4.76
C LEU A 301 35.22 -5.56 -4.71
N MET A 302 36.53 -5.77 -4.57
CA MET A 302 37.11 -7.13 -4.48
C MET A 302 36.57 -7.89 -3.28
N LYS A 303 36.36 -7.24 -2.14
CA LYS A 303 35.75 -7.87 -0.95
C LYS A 303 34.33 -8.36 -1.25
N VAL A 304 33.53 -7.57 -1.92
CA VAL A 304 32.15 -7.93 -2.34
C VAL A 304 32.19 -9.09 -3.31
N LEU A 305 33.02 -9.03 -4.35
CA LEU A 305 33.16 -10.09 -5.38
C LEU A 305 33.65 -11.42 -4.78
N ILE A 306 34.56 -11.38 -3.81
CA ILE A 306 35.04 -12.59 -3.10
C ILE A 306 33.88 -13.19 -2.28
N SER A 307 33.07 -12.36 -1.61
CA SER A 307 31.92 -12.84 -0.82
C SER A 307 30.80 -13.44 -1.68
N LEU A 308 30.66 -12.98 -2.91
CA LEU A 308 29.66 -13.47 -3.87
C LEU A 308 29.95 -14.90 -4.37
N ARG A 309 31.23 -15.26 -4.58
CA ARG A 309 31.63 -16.56 -5.16
C ARG A 309 31.02 -17.79 -4.47
N PRO A 310 31.08 -17.94 -3.13
CA PRO A 310 30.50 -19.11 -2.45
C PRO A 310 28.96 -19.13 -2.52
N ALA A 311 28.29 -17.98 -2.59
CA ALA A 311 26.83 -17.89 -2.75
C ALA A 311 26.42 -18.40 -4.13
N VAL A 312 27.10 -17.93 -5.20
CA VAL A 312 26.88 -18.38 -6.57
C VAL A 312 27.16 -19.86 -6.73
N ALA A 313 28.18 -20.40 -6.06
CA ALA A 313 28.49 -21.84 -6.12
C ALA A 313 27.32 -22.70 -5.58
N LYS A 314 26.62 -22.24 -4.56
CA LYS A 314 25.52 -22.97 -3.89
C LYS A 314 24.19 -22.90 -4.62
N THR A 315 23.98 -21.90 -5.47
CA THR A 315 22.71 -21.78 -6.21
C THR A 315 22.58 -22.81 -7.33
N SER A 316 21.34 -23.23 -7.59
CA SER A 316 20.96 -24.08 -8.71
C SER A 316 20.37 -23.28 -9.89
N ALA A 317 20.29 -21.95 -9.79
CA ALA A 317 19.72 -21.10 -10.82
C ALA A 317 20.48 -21.26 -12.15
N PRO A 318 19.80 -21.42 -13.30
CA PRO A 318 20.44 -21.62 -14.59
C PRO A 318 21.27 -20.41 -15.04
N GLU A 319 20.89 -19.21 -14.61
CA GLU A 319 21.53 -17.92 -14.92
C GLU A 319 22.96 -17.82 -14.34
N LYS A 320 23.31 -18.65 -13.34
CA LYS A 320 24.63 -18.58 -12.69
C LYS A 320 25.82 -18.78 -13.61
N SER A 321 25.63 -19.48 -14.72
CA SER A 321 26.74 -19.80 -15.65
C SER A 321 27.38 -18.54 -16.24
N GLU A 322 26.62 -17.50 -16.52
CA GLU A 322 27.12 -16.22 -17.01
C GLU A 322 27.87 -15.44 -15.93
N LEU A 323 27.26 -15.36 -14.73
CA LEU A 323 27.89 -14.72 -13.57
C LEU A 323 29.23 -15.38 -13.21
N VAL A 324 29.32 -16.73 -13.26
CA VAL A 324 30.56 -17.47 -13.04
C VAL A 324 31.61 -17.05 -14.04
N LYS A 325 31.28 -17.02 -15.36
CA LYS A 325 32.21 -16.57 -16.40
C LYS A 325 32.73 -15.15 -16.18
N LYS A 326 31.84 -14.22 -15.77
CA LYS A 326 32.25 -12.86 -15.46
C LYS A 326 33.17 -12.82 -14.23
N LEU A 327 32.89 -13.58 -13.18
CA LEU A 327 33.72 -13.67 -11.97
C LEU A 327 35.10 -14.32 -12.26
N GLU A 328 35.19 -15.26 -13.20
CA GLU A 328 36.48 -15.89 -13.65
C GLU A 328 37.40 -14.90 -14.37
N ARG A 329 36.85 -13.86 -15.00
CA ARG A 329 37.64 -12.80 -15.66
C ARG A 329 38.31 -11.83 -14.66
N ILE A 330 37.93 -11.89 -13.39
CA ILE A 330 38.51 -11.05 -12.33
C ILE A 330 39.72 -11.77 -11.76
N THR A 331 40.89 -11.25 -12.06
CA THR A 331 42.20 -11.76 -11.59
C THR A 331 42.40 -11.36 -10.12
N ARG A 332 42.94 -12.30 -9.35
CA ARG A 332 43.28 -12.07 -7.93
C ARG A 332 44.52 -11.21 -7.77
#